data_ca0010bd1256db983522354555952cf7
#
_entry.id   ca0010bd1256db983522354555952cf7
#
_cell.length_a   1.000
_cell.length_b   1.000
_cell.length_c   1.000
_cell.angle_alpha   90.00
_cell.angle_beta   90.00
_cell.angle_gamma   90.00
#
_symmetry.space_group_name_H-M   'P 1'
#
loop_
_entity.id
_entity.type
_entity.pdbx_description
1 polymer ?
#
loop_
_entity_poly.entity_id
_entity_poly.type
_entity_poly.pdbx_seq_one_letter_code
_entity_poly.pdbx_strand_id
1 'polypeptide(L)'
;QHAGMPHDAAAYQKFLGEIGYLLPEGPDFSATTANVDAEVALIAGPQLVVPVTNARYALNAANARWGSLYDALYGTDVISETDGCEKLAGYNPQRGAKVIAFARQFLDQAAPLASGSHKDATSYAVNNGQLFIALANGSTTTLADAAKFAGYTSEPAAPKSILLVNHGLHFEIQFDRTHTIGQTDAAGIKDVVLESALTTIQDFEDSVSVVDAADKALAYTNWLGLLKGDLSETFTKSGRPHTRTLNPDRTYTRPSGGQLTLPGRSLLFARNVGHHMFTDAVLDRDGQEIPEGFLDVLFTALISFHDVKGLSRLRNSRTGSIYIVKPKMHGPEEVAFADEIFTHVEKMLGLPQDTVKLGVMDEERRTSVNLKECIRQAKDRIVFQGLLEHLLRVCARVFEAHGHAVVLEDAVLGDEAGEILRAYLKLDLMVVLANIKCSENCAALEPVQLVLNVRHAPLHGNRGLID
;
A
#
# COMPACT_ATOMS: atom_id res chain seq x y z
N GLN A 1 8.24 30.30 29.09
CA GLN A 1 7.85 30.91 30.37
C GLN A 1 7.44 29.88 31.44
N HIS A 2 7.27 28.61 31.14
CA HIS A 2 6.76 27.59 32.06
C HIS A 2 7.72 26.39 32.25
N ALA A 3 8.98 26.51 31.85
CA ALA A 3 9.97 25.47 32.08
C ALA A 3 10.09 25.16 33.58
N GLY A 4 9.86 23.90 33.95
CA GLY A 4 9.94 23.42 35.34
C GLY A 4 8.67 23.58 36.17
N MET A 5 7.57 24.12 35.62
CA MET A 5 6.28 24.11 36.31
C MET A 5 5.46 22.85 35.98
N PRO A 6 4.65 22.35 36.94
CA PRO A 6 3.73 21.25 36.65
C PRO A 6 2.78 21.64 35.50
N HIS A 7 2.58 20.73 34.56
CA HIS A 7 1.66 20.96 33.43
C HIS A 7 0.21 20.83 33.89
N ASP A 8 -0.57 21.89 33.72
CA ASP A 8 -2.03 21.89 33.89
C ASP A 8 -2.70 21.65 32.55
N ALA A 9 -3.03 20.38 32.28
CA ALA A 9 -3.62 19.97 31.03
C ALA A 9 -4.99 20.62 30.77
N ALA A 10 -5.81 20.82 31.81
CA ALA A 10 -7.14 21.39 31.66
C ALA A 10 -7.07 22.90 31.31
N ALA A 11 -6.20 23.65 32.01
CA ALA A 11 -5.96 25.05 31.67
C ALA A 11 -5.38 25.21 30.26
N TYR A 12 -4.48 24.33 29.86
CA TYR A 12 -3.91 24.36 28.51
C TYR A 12 -4.94 24.03 27.43
N GLN A 13 -5.76 22.99 27.61
CA GLN A 13 -6.85 22.66 26.70
C GLN A 13 -7.85 23.81 26.55
N LYS A 14 -8.25 24.44 27.68
CA LYS A 14 -9.11 25.62 27.68
C LYS A 14 -8.49 26.75 26.85
N PHE A 15 -7.22 27.06 27.09
CA PHE A 15 -6.48 28.08 26.32
C PHE A 15 -6.48 27.78 24.82
N LEU A 16 -6.21 26.52 24.42
CA LEU A 16 -6.25 26.12 23.01
C LEU A 16 -7.64 26.28 22.37
N GLY A 17 -8.71 26.06 23.15
CA GLY A 17 -10.08 26.36 22.71
C GLY A 17 -10.35 27.88 22.58
N GLU A 18 -9.88 28.68 23.53
CA GLU A 18 -10.05 30.14 23.51
C GLU A 18 -9.37 30.82 22.33
N ILE A 19 -8.20 30.31 21.88
CA ILE A 19 -7.49 30.85 20.73
C ILE A 19 -7.94 30.22 19.39
N GLY A 20 -8.92 29.29 19.40
CA GLY A 20 -9.42 28.61 18.19
C GLY A 20 -8.47 27.56 17.60
N TYR A 21 -7.47 27.12 18.37
CA TYR A 21 -6.62 26.00 17.95
C TYR A 21 -7.36 24.67 18.02
N LEU A 22 -8.08 24.43 19.14
CA LEU A 22 -9.05 23.34 19.26
C LEU A 22 -10.44 23.87 18.90
N LEU A 23 -11.12 23.18 18.02
CA LEU A 23 -12.49 23.51 17.63
C LEU A 23 -13.49 22.63 18.40
N PRO A 24 -14.70 23.17 18.71
CA PRO A 24 -15.77 22.34 19.22
C PRO A 24 -16.14 21.25 18.21
N GLU A 25 -16.32 20.02 18.69
CA GLU A 25 -16.89 18.98 17.85
C GLU A 25 -18.33 19.31 17.47
N GLY A 26 -18.59 19.32 16.15
CA GLY A 26 -19.95 19.44 15.63
C GLY A 26 -20.75 18.13 15.77
N PRO A 27 -22.00 18.09 15.30
CA PRO A 27 -22.84 16.91 15.36
C PRO A 27 -22.24 15.75 14.59
N ASP A 28 -22.70 14.53 14.83
CA ASP A 28 -22.28 13.36 14.07
C ASP A 28 -22.68 13.47 12.60
N PHE A 29 -21.88 12.88 11.73
CA PHE A 29 -22.10 12.83 10.30
C PHE A 29 -21.50 11.51 9.73
N SER A 30 -21.83 11.24 8.48
CA SER A 30 -21.21 10.14 7.72
C SER A 30 -20.48 10.71 6.51
N ALA A 31 -19.36 10.11 6.15
CA ALA A 31 -18.76 10.35 4.84
C ALA A 31 -19.68 9.76 3.77
N THR A 32 -19.92 10.53 2.69
CA THR A 32 -20.84 10.19 1.61
C THR A 32 -20.16 10.05 0.28
N THR A 33 -18.83 9.85 0.30
CA THR A 33 -18.01 9.69 -0.91
C THR A 33 -18.52 8.57 -1.78
N ALA A 34 -18.82 8.88 -3.05
CA ALA A 34 -19.31 7.93 -4.03
C ALA A 34 -18.24 7.58 -5.08
N ASN A 35 -18.48 6.53 -5.86
CA ASN A 35 -17.61 6.09 -6.96
C ASN A 35 -16.16 5.81 -6.53
N VAL A 36 -15.99 5.15 -5.39
CA VAL A 36 -14.67 4.76 -4.86
C VAL A 36 -14.30 3.37 -5.35
N ASP A 37 -13.08 3.19 -5.86
CA ASP A 37 -12.58 1.89 -6.31
C ASP A 37 -12.45 0.91 -5.13
N ALA A 38 -12.60 -0.38 -5.41
CA ALA A 38 -12.61 -1.44 -4.39
C ALA A 38 -11.31 -1.50 -3.59
N GLU A 39 -10.20 -1.16 -4.20
CA GLU A 39 -8.87 -1.07 -3.58
C GLU A 39 -8.80 -0.07 -2.42
N VAL A 40 -9.73 0.86 -2.36
CA VAL A 40 -9.86 1.86 -1.29
C VAL A 40 -11.03 1.52 -0.37
N ALA A 41 -12.18 1.16 -0.96
CA ALA A 41 -13.43 1.05 -0.20
C ALA A 41 -13.66 -0.32 0.44
N LEU A 42 -13.12 -1.40 -0.12
CA LEU A 42 -13.52 -2.78 0.22
C LEU A 42 -12.34 -3.71 0.55
N ILE A 43 -11.15 -3.44 0.05
CA ILE A 43 -10.01 -4.34 0.16
C ILE A 43 -8.93 -3.66 0.98
N ALA A 44 -8.62 -4.22 2.15
CA ALA A 44 -7.48 -3.78 2.95
C ALA A 44 -6.18 -4.38 2.40
N GLY A 45 -5.22 -3.54 2.04
CA GLY A 45 -3.92 -3.98 1.53
C GLY A 45 -2.86 -2.88 1.58
N PRO A 46 -1.60 -3.24 1.37
CA PRO A 46 -0.49 -2.29 1.45
C PRO A 46 -0.58 -1.16 0.44
N GLN A 47 -0.06 -0.01 0.83
CA GLN A 47 0.11 1.17 0.00
C GLN A 47 1.59 1.52 -0.11
N LEU A 48 2.04 1.89 -1.31
CA LEU A 48 3.39 2.39 -1.55
C LEU A 48 3.37 3.90 -1.78
N VAL A 49 4.48 4.55 -1.45
CA VAL A 49 4.79 5.94 -1.83
C VAL A 49 6.09 5.93 -2.62
N VAL A 50 6.14 6.63 -3.75
CA VAL A 50 7.28 6.61 -4.66
C VAL A 50 7.48 7.96 -5.32
N PRO A 51 8.73 8.44 -5.50
CA PRO A 51 9.00 9.69 -6.20
C PRO A 51 8.60 9.60 -7.68
N VAL A 52 7.68 10.46 -8.13
CA VAL A 52 7.18 10.46 -9.51
C VAL A 52 8.24 10.89 -10.53
N THR A 53 9.25 11.65 -10.11
CA THR A 53 10.35 12.10 -10.98
C THR A 53 11.26 10.97 -11.45
N ASN A 54 11.24 9.82 -10.76
CA ASN A 54 11.98 8.63 -11.16
C ASN A 54 11.07 7.63 -11.88
N ALA A 55 11.04 7.66 -13.21
CA ALA A 55 10.18 6.80 -14.04
C ALA A 55 10.34 5.29 -13.72
N ARG A 56 11.57 4.84 -13.44
CA ARG A 56 11.84 3.44 -13.08
C ARG A 56 11.19 3.07 -11.74
N TYR A 57 11.28 3.93 -10.74
CA TYR A 57 10.65 3.68 -9.43
C TYR A 57 9.14 3.76 -9.52
N ALA A 58 8.61 4.74 -10.25
CA ALA A 58 7.19 4.91 -10.51
C ALA A 58 6.57 3.65 -11.16
N LEU A 59 7.23 3.12 -12.21
CA LEU A 59 6.85 1.87 -12.88
C LEU A 59 6.95 0.65 -11.95
N ASN A 60 8.04 0.55 -11.16
CA ASN A 60 8.22 -0.56 -10.23
C ASN A 60 7.10 -0.60 -9.19
N ALA A 61 6.77 0.55 -8.60
CA ALA A 61 5.73 0.65 -7.58
C ALA A 61 4.33 0.38 -8.17
N ALA A 62 4.02 0.92 -9.35
CA ALA A 62 2.76 0.60 -10.05
C ALA A 62 2.64 -0.91 -10.33
N ASN A 63 3.72 -1.57 -10.74
CA ASN A 63 3.74 -3.00 -11.03
C ASN A 63 3.81 -3.89 -9.77
N ALA A 64 4.13 -3.31 -8.61
CA ALA A 64 4.19 -4.04 -7.34
C ALA A 64 2.80 -4.47 -6.82
N ARG A 65 1.70 -4.23 -7.59
CA ARG A 65 0.39 -4.86 -7.34
C ARG A 65 0.55 -6.37 -7.13
N TRP A 66 1.42 -7.01 -7.91
CA TRP A 66 1.71 -8.43 -7.81
C TRP A 66 3.17 -8.65 -7.49
N GLY A 67 3.43 -9.25 -6.33
CA GLY A 67 4.77 -9.52 -5.82
C GLY A 67 4.99 -11.01 -5.54
N SER A 68 6.22 -11.49 -5.82
CA SER A 68 6.67 -12.84 -5.46
C SER A 68 6.82 -12.93 -3.94
N LEU A 69 6.12 -13.86 -3.30
CA LEU A 69 6.33 -14.19 -1.90
C LEU A 69 7.70 -14.83 -1.68
N TYR A 70 8.14 -15.68 -2.62
CA TYR A 70 9.44 -16.33 -2.51
C TYR A 70 10.59 -15.32 -2.56
N ASP A 71 10.54 -14.36 -3.50
CA ASP A 71 11.56 -13.31 -3.60
C ASP A 71 11.57 -12.41 -2.36
N ALA A 72 10.37 -12.04 -1.86
CA ALA A 72 10.23 -11.21 -0.66
C ALA A 72 10.80 -11.91 0.57
N LEU A 73 10.50 -13.19 0.79
CA LEU A 73 11.03 -13.97 1.91
C LEU A 73 12.53 -14.20 1.78
N TYR A 74 13.00 -14.49 0.54
CA TYR A 74 14.42 -14.74 0.30
C TYR A 74 15.27 -13.48 0.48
N GLY A 75 14.76 -12.33 0.06
CA GLY A 75 15.48 -11.05 0.04
C GLY A 75 15.47 -10.30 1.37
N THR A 76 14.53 -10.60 2.28
CA THR A 76 14.34 -9.86 3.55
C THR A 76 14.89 -10.65 4.75
N ASP A 77 14.78 -10.07 5.94
CA ASP A 77 15.19 -10.66 7.21
C ASP A 77 14.10 -11.51 7.90
N VAL A 78 12.95 -11.72 7.24
CA VAL A 78 11.90 -12.67 7.69
C VAL A 78 12.50 -14.07 7.82
N ILE A 79 13.36 -14.46 6.89
CA ILE A 79 14.20 -15.65 7.03
C ILE A 79 15.57 -15.19 7.54
N SER A 80 15.89 -15.52 8.79
CA SER A 80 17.16 -15.17 9.43
C SER A 80 18.37 -15.63 8.60
N GLU A 81 19.45 -14.84 8.64
CA GLU A 81 20.74 -15.17 8.01
C GLU A 81 21.66 -15.95 8.97
N THR A 82 21.10 -16.86 9.76
CA THR A 82 21.83 -17.74 10.68
C THR A 82 21.73 -19.21 10.23
N ASP A 83 22.56 -20.06 10.80
CA ASP A 83 22.48 -21.52 10.64
C ASP A 83 22.56 -21.99 9.19
N GLY A 84 23.41 -21.37 8.39
CA GLY A 84 23.63 -21.72 6.99
C GLY A 84 22.57 -21.15 6.03
N CYS A 85 21.74 -20.20 6.50
CA CYS A 85 20.70 -19.55 5.69
C CYS A 85 21.07 -18.14 5.24
N GLU A 86 22.36 -17.82 5.19
CA GLU A 86 22.88 -16.54 4.76
C GLU A 86 22.55 -16.27 3.26
N LYS A 87 22.34 -15.01 2.91
CA LYS A 87 22.26 -14.59 1.51
C LYS A 87 23.64 -14.63 0.86
N LEU A 88 23.83 -15.57 -0.05
CA LEU A 88 25.09 -15.74 -0.79
C LEU A 88 25.06 -14.95 -2.12
N ALA A 89 26.20 -14.89 -2.81
CA ALA A 89 26.28 -14.34 -4.18
C ALA A 89 25.39 -15.11 -5.18
N GLY A 90 25.10 -16.39 -4.90
CA GLY A 90 24.20 -17.25 -5.63
C GLY A 90 23.05 -17.77 -4.76
N TYR A 91 22.22 -18.64 -5.34
CA TYR A 91 21.11 -19.27 -4.61
C TYR A 91 21.62 -20.15 -3.48
N ASN A 92 21.09 -19.95 -2.27
CA ASN A 92 21.33 -20.77 -1.10
C ASN A 92 20.16 -21.77 -0.91
N PRO A 93 20.37 -23.10 -1.14
CA PRO A 93 19.30 -24.09 -1.03
C PRO A 93 18.71 -24.22 0.39
N GLN A 94 19.52 -24.01 1.45
CA GLN A 94 19.01 -24.07 2.83
C GLN A 94 18.07 -22.91 3.13
N ARG A 95 18.43 -21.71 2.69
CA ARG A 95 17.55 -20.55 2.77
C ARG A 95 16.28 -20.76 1.93
N GLY A 96 16.43 -21.26 0.69
CA GLY A 96 15.30 -21.57 -0.19
C GLY A 96 14.33 -22.59 0.40
N ALA A 97 14.83 -23.62 1.09
CA ALA A 97 13.98 -24.59 1.79
C ALA A 97 13.13 -23.94 2.90
N LYS A 98 13.70 -23.00 3.67
CA LYS A 98 12.93 -22.24 4.68
C LYS A 98 11.89 -21.32 4.04
N VAL A 99 12.20 -20.66 2.92
CA VAL A 99 11.27 -19.85 2.13
C VAL A 99 10.08 -20.69 1.67
N ILE A 100 10.34 -21.85 1.07
CA ILE A 100 9.29 -22.77 0.61
C ILE A 100 8.42 -23.23 1.78
N ALA A 101 9.04 -23.63 2.89
CA ALA A 101 8.31 -24.07 4.09
C ALA A 101 7.39 -22.96 4.65
N PHE A 102 7.89 -21.72 4.72
CA PHE A 102 7.10 -20.58 5.13
C PHE A 102 5.91 -20.35 4.20
N ALA A 103 6.15 -20.37 2.88
CA ALA A 103 5.08 -20.17 1.90
C ALA A 103 4.02 -21.30 1.95
N ARG A 104 4.40 -22.54 2.25
CA ARG A 104 3.43 -23.63 2.47
C ARG A 104 2.58 -23.39 3.72
N GLN A 105 3.20 -22.93 4.81
CA GLN A 105 2.47 -22.55 6.02
C GLN A 105 1.53 -21.38 5.75
N PHE A 106 1.95 -20.38 4.96
CA PHE A 106 1.07 -19.31 4.52
C PHE A 106 -0.16 -19.85 3.77
N LEU A 107 0.02 -20.78 2.81
CA LEU A 107 -1.08 -21.38 2.07
C LEU A 107 -2.03 -22.15 3.00
N ASP A 108 -1.51 -22.88 3.99
CA ASP A 108 -2.33 -23.60 4.98
C ASP A 108 -3.15 -22.65 5.85
N GLN A 109 -2.66 -21.44 6.12
CA GLN A 109 -3.37 -20.41 6.89
C GLN A 109 -4.40 -19.67 6.03
N ALA A 110 -4.02 -19.25 4.83
CA ALA A 110 -4.85 -18.42 3.95
C ALA A 110 -5.97 -19.20 3.24
N ALA A 111 -5.68 -20.44 2.83
CA ALA A 111 -6.61 -21.33 2.13
C ALA A 111 -6.41 -22.79 2.56
N PRO A 112 -6.80 -23.13 3.81
CA PRO A 112 -6.57 -24.48 4.36
C PRO A 112 -7.23 -25.55 3.49
N LEU A 113 -6.61 -26.73 3.48
CA LEU A 113 -7.20 -27.92 2.86
C LEU A 113 -8.26 -28.55 3.78
N ALA A 114 -9.23 -29.23 3.21
CA ALA A 114 -10.23 -29.99 3.97
C ALA A 114 -9.57 -31.10 4.81
N SER A 115 -8.44 -31.63 4.33
CA SER A 115 -7.59 -32.57 5.07
C SER A 115 -6.15 -32.49 4.56
N GLY A 116 -5.17 -32.67 5.44
CA GLY A 116 -3.74 -32.56 5.10
C GLY A 116 -3.22 -31.13 5.04
N SER A 117 -2.11 -30.92 4.35
CA SER A 117 -1.39 -29.64 4.26
C SER A 117 -0.91 -29.41 2.83
N HIS A 118 -0.85 -28.14 2.39
CA HIS A 118 -0.18 -27.74 1.15
C HIS A 118 1.29 -28.15 1.09
N LYS A 119 1.91 -28.39 2.25
CA LYS A 119 3.26 -28.93 2.35
C LYS A 119 3.40 -30.30 1.69
N ASP A 120 2.35 -31.14 1.78
CA ASP A 120 2.34 -32.51 1.29
C ASP A 120 1.73 -32.63 -0.10
N ALA A 121 1.37 -31.51 -0.75
CA ALA A 121 0.81 -31.50 -2.08
C ALA A 121 1.81 -31.99 -3.15
N THR A 122 1.34 -32.83 -4.06
CA THR A 122 2.12 -33.37 -5.20
C THR A 122 1.57 -32.91 -6.54
N SER A 123 0.29 -32.50 -6.61
CA SER A 123 -0.30 -31.86 -7.78
C SER A 123 -1.57 -31.10 -7.43
N TYR A 124 -1.94 -30.18 -8.31
CA TYR A 124 -3.20 -29.43 -8.27
C TYR A 124 -3.89 -29.62 -9.62
N ALA A 125 -5.18 -29.87 -9.60
CA ALA A 125 -6.00 -30.01 -10.79
C ALA A 125 -7.40 -29.43 -10.56
N VAL A 126 -8.05 -28.97 -11.63
CA VAL A 126 -9.41 -28.48 -11.61
C VAL A 126 -10.30 -29.50 -12.33
N ASN A 127 -11.38 -29.91 -11.73
CA ASN A 127 -12.38 -30.78 -12.34
C ASN A 127 -13.78 -30.27 -12.00
N ASN A 128 -14.62 -30.07 -13.01
CA ASN A 128 -16.00 -29.57 -12.85
C ASN A 128 -16.08 -28.28 -11.98
N GLY A 129 -15.10 -27.36 -12.15
CA GLY A 129 -15.05 -26.11 -11.39
C GLY A 129 -14.58 -26.23 -9.93
N GLN A 130 -14.15 -27.42 -9.51
CA GLN A 130 -13.64 -27.65 -8.17
C GLN A 130 -12.11 -27.91 -8.21
N LEU A 131 -11.39 -27.40 -7.23
CA LEU A 131 -9.96 -27.61 -7.07
C LEU A 131 -9.70 -28.89 -6.28
N PHE A 132 -8.89 -29.79 -6.83
CA PHE A 132 -8.43 -31.02 -6.22
C PHE A 132 -6.90 -30.98 -6.03
N ILE A 133 -6.46 -31.44 -4.88
CA ILE A 133 -5.05 -31.50 -4.50
C ILE A 133 -4.68 -32.94 -4.15
N ALA A 134 -3.74 -33.53 -4.89
CA ALA A 134 -3.18 -34.82 -4.55
C ALA A 134 -2.08 -34.65 -3.49
N LEU A 135 -2.06 -35.53 -2.50
CA LEU A 135 -1.11 -35.52 -1.41
C LEU A 135 -0.11 -36.68 -1.50
N ALA A 136 1.06 -36.52 -0.87
CA ALA A 136 2.15 -37.51 -0.91
C ALA A 136 1.78 -38.89 -0.32
N ASN A 137 0.75 -38.94 0.52
CA ASN A 137 0.23 -40.20 1.06
C ASN A 137 -0.73 -40.95 0.10
N GLY A 138 -0.91 -40.44 -1.15
CA GLY A 138 -1.80 -41.00 -2.16
C GLY A 138 -3.26 -40.56 -2.05
N SER A 139 -3.64 -39.81 -1.03
CA SER A 139 -4.99 -39.25 -0.90
C SER A 139 -5.19 -38.02 -1.79
N THR A 140 -6.44 -37.69 -2.07
CA THR A 140 -6.83 -36.43 -2.73
C THR A 140 -7.75 -35.65 -1.79
N THR A 141 -7.56 -34.34 -1.74
CA THR A 141 -8.31 -33.41 -0.91
C THR A 141 -8.76 -32.20 -1.73
N THR A 142 -9.55 -31.33 -1.11
CA THR A 142 -10.04 -30.05 -1.67
C THR A 142 -9.69 -28.92 -0.69
N LEU A 143 -10.03 -27.68 -1.01
CA LEU A 143 -10.02 -26.61 -0.02
C LEU A 143 -11.09 -26.86 1.05
N ALA A 144 -10.82 -26.49 2.29
CA ALA A 144 -11.80 -26.51 3.38
C ALA A 144 -12.98 -25.55 3.08
N ASP A 145 -12.68 -24.42 2.46
CA ASP A 145 -13.65 -23.47 1.92
C ASP A 145 -13.47 -23.35 0.40
N ALA A 146 -14.41 -23.91 -0.36
CA ALA A 146 -14.40 -23.88 -1.81
C ALA A 146 -14.50 -22.46 -2.40
N ALA A 147 -15.06 -21.49 -1.66
CA ALA A 147 -15.19 -20.10 -2.10
C ALA A 147 -13.82 -19.41 -2.24
N LYS A 148 -12.79 -19.93 -1.59
CA LYS A 148 -11.42 -19.42 -1.74
C LYS A 148 -10.77 -19.74 -3.09
N PHE A 149 -11.34 -20.63 -3.90
CA PHE A 149 -10.88 -20.89 -5.26
C PHE A 149 -11.47 -19.87 -6.23
N ALA A 150 -10.66 -18.89 -6.68
CA ALA A 150 -11.10 -17.81 -7.56
C ALA A 150 -10.91 -18.11 -9.05
N GLY A 151 -9.93 -18.91 -9.43
CA GLY A 151 -9.67 -19.22 -10.83
C GLY A 151 -8.37 -19.98 -11.11
N TYR A 152 -8.10 -20.16 -12.39
CA TYR A 152 -6.89 -20.85 -12.85
C TYR A 152 -6.49 -20.39 -14.26
N THR A 153 -5.28 -20.76 -14.68
CA THR A 153 -4.80 -20.54 -16.07
C THR A 153 -4.41 -21.84 -16.73
N SER A 154 -4.56 -21.89 -18.06
CA SER A 154 -4.26 -23.05 -18.92
C SER A 154 -5.24 -24.21 -18.73
N GLU A 155 -4.77 -25.44 -18.94
CA GLU A 155 -5.62 -26.64 -18.92
C GLU A 155 -6.04 -27.00 -17.49
N PRO A 156 -7.31 -27.29 -17.23
CA PRO A 156 -7.80 -27.56 -15.89
C PRO A 156 -7.13 -28.77 -15.22
N ALA A 157 -6.79 -29.82 -15.99
CA ALA A 157 -6.12 -31.00 -15.46
C ALA A 157 -4.63 -30.76 -15.11
N ALA A 158 -4.00 -29.72 -15.69
CA ALA A 158 -2.61 -29.34 -15.45
C ALA A 158 -2.47 -27.81 -15.54
N PRO A 159 -3.02 -27.06 -14.57
CA PRO A 159 -3.00 -25.62 -14.61
C PRO A 159 -1.57 -25.08 -14.49
N LYS A 160 -1.30 -23.97 -15.18
CA LYS A 160 -0.06 -23.22 -14.99
C LYS A 160 -0.10 -22.35 -13.73
N SER A 161 -1.30 -21.97 -13.32
CA SER A 161 -1.49 -21.33 -12.02
C SER A 161 -2.89 -21.60 -11.46
N ILE A 162 -2.97 -21.55 -10.13
CA ILE A 162 -4.21 -21.54 -9.34
C ILE A 162 -4.30 -20.20 -8.63
N LEU A 163 -5.42 -19.51 -8.81
CA LEU A 163 -5.73 -18.26 -8.12
C LEU A 163 -6.65 -18.55 -6.93
N LEU A 164 -6.20 -18.13 -5.76
CA LEU A 164 -6.95 -18.21 -4.52
C LEU A 164 -7.26 -16.80 -4.01
N VAL A 165 -8.25 -16.69 -3.12
CA VAL A 165 -8.65 -15.41 -2.51
C VAL A 165 -8.85 -15.57 -1.01
N ASN A 166 -8.40 -14.56 -0.24
CA ASN A 166 -8.67 -14.46 1.18
C ASN A 166 -8.85 -12.99 1.55
N HIS A 167 -9.96 -12.65 2.25
CA HIS A 167 -10.31 -11.25 2.61
C HIS A 167 -10.26 -10.26 1.43
N GLY A 168 -10.64 -10.72 0.24
CA GLY A 168 -10.62 -9.90 -0.98
C GLY A 168 -9.26 -9.79 -1.67
N LEU A 169 -8.16 -10.22 -1.04
CA LEU A 169 -6.82 -10.26 -1.64
C LEU A 169 -6.60 -11.60 -2.33
N HIS A 170 -6.06 -11.53 -3.55
CA HIS A 170 -5.76 -12.72 -4.32
C HIS A 170 -4.29 -13.13 -4.16
N PHE A 171 -4.06 -14.43 -4.24
CA PHE A 171 -2.74 -15.00 -4.34
C PHE A 171 -2.74 -16.16 -5.34
N GLU A 172 -1.66 -16.25 -6.10
CA GLU A 172 -1.53 -17.17 -7.23
C GLU A 172 -0.41 -18.17 -6.97
N ILE A 173 -0.74 -19.45 -6.94
CA ILE A 173 0.25 -20.54 -6.92
C ILE A 173 0.67 -20.78 -8.35
N GLN A 174 1.94 -20.63 -8.68
CA GLN A 174 2.49 -20.81 -10.03
C GLN A 174 3.24 -22.13 -10.16
N PHE A 175 2.96 -22.89 -11.23
CA PHE A 175 3.57 -24.18 -11.49
C PHE A 175 4.48 -24.10 -12.73
N ASP A 176 5.72 -24.57 -12.59
CA ASP A 176 6.68 -24.69 -13.70
C ASP A 176 7.80 -25.65 -13.33
N ARG A 177 7.74 -26.88 -13.81
CA ARG A 177 8.74 -27.92 -13.57
C ARG A 177 10.05 -27.71 -14.34
N THR A 178 10.13 -26.71 -15.23
CA THR A 178 11.37 -26.33 -15.92
C THR A 178 12.16 -25.26 -15.15
N HIS A 179 11.49 -24.57 -14.21
CA HIS A 179 12.12 -23.57 -13.35
C HIS A 179 12.97 -24.23 -12.26
N THR A 180 14.11 -23.63 -11.90
CA THR A 180 15.06 -24.17 -10.90
C THR A 180 14.42 -24.57 -9.58
N ILE A 181 13.43 -23.81 -9.11
CA ILE A 181 12.70 -24.13 -7.87
C ILE A 181 11.64 -25.20 -8.15
N GLY A 182 10.81 -25.00 -9.19
CA GLY A 182 9.69 -25.90 -9.47
C GLY A 182 10.11 -27.32 -9.89
N GLN A 183 11.29 -27.52 -10.45
CA GLN A 183 11.81 -28.86 -10.79
C GLN A 183 12.08 -29.73 -9.55
N THR A 184 12.39 -29.11 -8.42
CA THR A 184 12.67 -29.80 -7.14
C THR A 184 11.46 -29.85 -6.22
N ASP A 185 10.39 -29.11 -6.51
CA ASP A 185 9.16 -29.09 -5.76
C ASP A 185 8.25 -30.27 -6.13
N ALA A 186 7.71 -30.99 -5.16
CA ALA A 186 6.86 -32.17 -5.39
C ALA A 186 5.64 -31.86 -6.27
N ALA A 187 4.99 -30.70 -6.06
CA ALA A 187 3.86 -30.23 -6.86
C ALA A 187 4.28 -29.41 -8.10
N GLY A 188 5.57 -29.10 -8.27
CA GLY A 188 6.07 -28.26 -9.34
C GLY A 188 5.85 -26.77 -9.10
N ILE A 189 5.62 -26.36 -7.86
CA ILE A 189 5.42 -24.95 -7.53
C ILE A 189 6.75 -24.20 -7.64
N LYS A 190 6.76 -23.17 -8.49
CA LYS A 190 7.93 -22.30 -8.65
C LYS A 190 7.85 -21.05 -7.78
N ASP A 191 6.63 -20.58 -7.47
CA ASP A 191 6.40 -19.36 -6.69
C ASP A 191 4.95 -19.28 -6.19
N VAL A 192 4.74 -18.42 -5.18
CA VAL A 192 3.44 -17.91 -4.76
C VAL A 192 3.47 -16.40 -4.95
N VAL A 193 2.60 -15.88 -5.81
CA VAL A 193 2.53 -14.46 -6.14
C VAL A 193 1.31 -13.85 -5.46
N LEU A 194 1.52 -12.77 -4.71
CA LEU A 194 0.47 -12.11 -3.92
C LEU A 194 0.01 -10.80 -4.56
N GLU A 195 -1.25 -10.43 -4.39
CA GLU A 195 -1.63 -9.02 -4.44
C GLU A 195 -0.94 -8.32 -3.27
N SER A 196 0.03 -7.46 -3.59
CA SER A 196 0.91 -6.81 -2.62
C SER A 196 0.55 -5.34 -2.46
N ALA A 197 0.97 -4.46 -3.38
CA ALA A 197 0.61 -3.05 -3.33
C ALA A 197 -0.71 -2.80 -4.02
N LEU A 198 -1.81 -2.64 -3.26
CA LEU A 198 -3.13 -2.33 -3.83
C LEU A 198 -3.19 -0.92 -4.38
N THR A 199 -2.59 0.03 -3.68
CA THR A 199 -2.51 1.43 -4.05
C THR A 199 -1.07 1.91 -4.05
N THR A 200 -0.77 2.91 -4.86
CA THR A 200 0.55 3.56 -4.90
C THR A 200 0.36 5.05 -5.04
N ILE A 201 0.94 5.81 -4.12
CA ILE A 201 1.02 7.26 -4.19
C ILE A 201 2.23 7.62 -5.03
N GLN A 202 2.00 8.26 -6.18
CA GLN A 202 3.00 8.93 -6.98
C GLN A 202 3.24 10.32 -6.38
N ASP A 203 4.40 10.53 -5.82
CA ASP A 203 4.68 11.66 -4.95
C ASP A 203 5.29 12.83 -5.72
N PHE A 204 4.65 14.00 -5.59
CA PHE A 204 5.13 15.28 -6.14
C PHE A 204 5.70 16.18 -5.04
N GLU A 205 5.79 15.69 -3.80
CA GLU A 205 6.12 16.47 -2.62
C GLU A 205 7.41 15.99 -1.95
N ASP A 206 7.35 15.33 -0.79
CA ASP A 206 8.50 15.11 0.09
C ASP A 206 9.60 14.21 -0.49
N SER A 207 9.26 13.23 -1.32
CA SER A 207 10.25 12.30 -1.90
C SER A 207 10.92 12.81 -3.18
N VAL A 208 10.59 14.02 -3.63
CA VAL A 208 11.16 14.62 -4.84
C VAL A 208 11.83 15.97 -4.53
N SER A 209 12.82 16.34 -5.32
CA SER A 209 13.35 17.71 -5.40
C SER A 209 12.90 18.30 -6.72
N VAL A 210 11.82 19.07 -6.69
CA VAL A 210 11.23 19.75 -7.84
C VAL A 210 11.34 21.24 -7.59
N VAL A 211 12.36 21.87 -8.15
CA VAL A 211 12.75 23.23 -7.79
C VAL A 211 12.50 24.26 -8.90
N ASP A 212 12.17 23.80 -10.10
CA ASP A 212 11.92 24.69 -11.24
C ASP A 212 10.90 24.09 -12.22
N ALA A 213 10.62 24.85 -13.31
CA ALA A 213 9.68 24.43 -14.34
C ALA A 213 10.08 23.15 -15.09
N ALA A 214 11.39 22.89 -15.24
CA ALA A 214 11.88 21.69 -15.92
C ALA A 214 11.62 20.44 -15.07
N ASP A 215 11.86 20.52 -13.77
CA ASP A 215 11.56 19.45 -12.80
C ASP A 215 10.06 19.17 -12.73
N LYS A 216 9.22 20.23 -12.70
CA LYS A 216 7.77 20.09 -12.77
C LYS A 216 7.32 19.40 -14.06
N ALA A 217 7.86 19.80 -15.22
CA ALA A 217 7.55 19.17 -16.49
C ALA A 217 7.93 17.68 -16.51
N LEU A 218 9.07 17.30 -15.91
CA LEU A 218 9.48 15.90 -15.77
C LEU A 218 8.46 15.11 -14.93
N ALA A 219 8.07 15.64 -13.76
CA ALA A 219 7.13 15.01 -12.87
C ALA A 219 5.76 14.78 -13.55
N TYR A 220 5.23 15.82 -14.22
CA TYR A 220 3.96 15.72 -14.96
C TYR A 220 4.08 14.81 -16.19
N THR A 221 5.23 14.77 -16.87
CA THR A 221 5.45 13.86 -18.00
C THR A 221 5.41 12.40 -17.56
N ASN A 222 6.04 12.06 -16.44
CA ASN A 222 5.98 10.71 -15.88
C ASN A 222 4.55 10.34 -15.45
N TRP A 223 3.84 11.24 -14.78
CA TRP A 223 2.43 11.05 -14.44
C TRP A 223 1.56 10.84 -15.68
N LEU A 224 1.77 11.65 -16.72
CA LEU A 224 1.08 11.52 -18.00
C LEU A 224 1.32 10.12 -18.62
N GLY A 225 2.56 9.67 -18.66
CA GLY A 225 2.90 8.35 -19.19
C GLY A 225 2.30 7.20 -18.38
N LEU A 226 2.20 7.34 -17.05
CA LEU A 226 1.51 6.38 -16.19
C LEU A 226 0.01 6.33 -16.53
N LEU A 227 -0.65 7.47 -16.58
CA LEU A 227 -2.10 7.55 -16.80
C LEU A 227 -2.52 7.24 -18.25
N LYS A 228 -1.66 7.50 -19.24
CA LYS A 228 -1.84 7.03 -20.63
C LYS A 228 -1.56 5.53 -20.77
N GLY A 229 -0.78 4.95 -19.84
CA GLY A 229 -0.36 3.56 -19.90
C GLY A 229 0.79 3.29 -20.88
N ASP A 230 1.59 4.31 -21.22
CA ASP A 230 2.72 4.23 -22.16
C ASP A 230 4.08 4.60 -21.55
N LEU A 231 4.15 4.90 -20.26
CA LEU A 231 5.43 5.13 -19.58
C LEU A 231 6.32 3.91 -19.74
N SER A 232 7.56 4.15 -20.15
CA SER A 232 8.58 3.11 -20.28
C SER A 232 9.94 3.63 -19.84
N GLU A 233 10.76 2.73 -19.29
CA GLU A 233 12.12 3.03 -18.87
C GLU A 233 13.05 1.92 -19.28
N THR A 234 14.18 2.27 -19.92
CA THR A 234 15.20 1.30 -20.34
C THR A 234 16.44 1.44 -19.48
N PHE A 235 16.87 0.35 -18.88
CA PHE A 235 18.07 0.28 -18.05
C PHE A 235 18.88 -0.98 -18.34
N THR A 236 20.16 -0.97 -18.00
CA THR A 236 21.04 -2.13 -18.17
C THR A 236 20.98 -3.02 -16.93
N LYS A 237 20.69 -4.31 -17.13
CA LYS A 237 20.76 -5.36 -16.11
C LYS A 237 21.61 -6.51 -16.62
N SER A 238 22.66 -6.89 -15.88
CA SER A 238 23.60 -7.96 -16.27
C SER A 238 24.18 -7.77 -17.70
N GLY A 239 24.50 -6.52 -18.07
CA GLY A 239 25.07 -6.17 -19.36
C GLY A 239 24.07 -6.16 -20.55
N ARG A 240 22.78 -6.35 -20.30
CA ARG A 240 21.72 -6.34 -21.33
C ARG A 240 20.71 -5.21 -21.07
N PRO A 241 20.23 -4.55 -22.14
CA PRO A 241 19.15 -3.57 -21.99
C PRO A 241 17.84 -4.28 -21.61
N HIS A 242 17.15 -3.72 -20.64
CA HIS A 242 15.81 -4.12 -20.21
C HIS A 242 14.89 -2.92 -20.25
N THR A 243 13.79 -3.02 -21.00
CA THR A 243 12.74 -2.01 -21.00
C THR A 243 11.62 -2.46 -20.08
N ARG A 244 11.29 -1.60 -19.11
CA ARG A 244 10.17 -1.79 -18.20
C ARG A 244 9.00 -0.93 -18.66
N THR A 245 7.81 -1.51 -18.64
CA THR A 245 6.54 -0.87 -18.93
C THR A 245 5.54 -1.25 -17.86
N LEU A 246 4.36 -0.65 -17.88
CA LEU A 246 3.25 -1.06 -17.01
C LEU A 246 2.78 -2.48 -17.36
N ASN A 247 2.53 -3.29 -16.34
CA ASN A 247 2.01 -4.64 -16.51
C ASN A 247 0.58 -4.63 -17.06
N PRO A 248 0.21 -5.55 -17.97
CA PRO A 248 -1.18 -5.74 -18.38
C PRO A 248 -2.01 -6.32 -17.23
N ASP A 249 -3.31 -6.26 -17.37
CA ASP A 249 -4.24 -6.96 -16.48
C ASP A 249 -4.07 -8.47 -16.60
N ARG A 250 -4.39 -9.19 -15.53
CA ARG A 250 -4.23 -10.64 -15.41
C ARG A 250 -5.57 -11.33 -15.61
N THR A 251 -5.61 -12.34 -16.47
CA THR A 251 -6.85 -13.03 -16.81
C THR A 251 -6.79 -14.49 -16.40
N TYR A 252 -7.85 -14.97 -15.77
CA TYR A 252 -8.03 -16.32 -15.27
C TYR A 252 -9.36 -16.90 -15.74
N THR A 253 -9.46 -18.20 -15.81
CA THR A 253 -10.75 -18.91 -15.97
C THR A 253 -11.39 -19.09 -14.60
N ARG A 254 -12.65 -18.66 -14.45
CA ARG A 254 -13.41 -18.84 -13.20
C ARG A 254 -13.80 -20.32 -12.98
N PRO A 255 -14.01 -20.76 -11.73
CA PRO A 255 -14.57 -22.08 -11.42
C PRO A 255 -15.91 -22.36 -12.11
N SER A 256 -16.77 -21.33 -12.18
CA SER A 256 -18.08 -21.39 -12.84
C SER A 256 -18.06 -21.25 -14.37
N GLY A 257 -16.88 -21.15 -14.96
CA GLY A 257 -16.69 -20.78 -16.36
C GLY A 257 -16.64 -19.26 -16.56
N GLY A 258 -16.22 -18.84 -17.75
CA GLY A 258 -15.98 -17.45 -18.07
C GLY A 258 -14.65 -16.90 -17.53
N GLN A 259 -14.41 -15.62 -17.74
CA GLN A 259 -13.13 -14.97 -17.40
C GLN A 259 -13.24 -14.11 -16.15
N LEU A 260 -12.18 -14.11 -15.33
CA LEU A 260 -11.90 -13.16 -14.28
C LEU A 260 -10.69 -12.33 -14.69
N THR A 261 -10.85 -11.01 -14.79
CA THR A 261 -9.74 -10.10 -15.05
C THR A 261 -9.46 -9.28 -13.80
N LEU A 262 -8.22 -9.34 -13.33
CA LEU A 262 -7.72 -8.58 -12.18
C LEU A 262 -6.72 -7.52 -12.65
N PRO A 263 -6.60 -6.38 -11.93
CA PRO A 263 -5.62 -5.36 -12.26
C PRO A 263 -4.21 -5.92 -12.22
N GLY A 264 -3.41 -5.60 -13.23
CA GLY A 264 -1.98 -5.91 -13.22
C GLY A 264 -1.15 -4.88 -12.45
N ARG A 265 -1.75 -3.76 -12.04
CA ARG A 265 -1.11 -2.58 -11.45
C ARG A 265 -1.86 -2.12 -10.21
N SER A 266 -1.13 -1.42 -9.31
CA SER A 266 -1.73 -0.68 -8.20
C SER A 266 -2.67 0.40 -8.74
N LEU A 267 -3.70 0.74 -7.98
CA LEU A 267 -4.46 1.97 -8.16
C LEU A 267 -3.54 3.15 -7.79
N LEU A 268 -3.33 4.07 -8.74
CA LEU A 268 -2.40 5.18 -8.59
C LEU A 268 -3.11 6.41 -8.02
N PHE A 269 -2.46 7.03 -7.03
CA PHE A 269 -2.78 8.33 -6.45
C PHE A 269 -1.68 9.30 -6.78
N ALA A 270 -1.98 10.61 -6.80
CA ALA A 270 -0.98 11.66 -6.85
C ALA A 270 -0.94 12.38 -5.49
N ARG A 271 0.24 12.51 -4.85
CA ARG A 271 0.38 13.41 -3.70
C ARG A 271 0.89 14.76 -4.20
N ASN A 272 0.02 15.76 -4.20
CA ASN A 272 0.34 17.13 -4.56
C ASN A 272 1.07 17.82 -3.38
N VAL A 273 1.69 18.97 -3.63
CA VAL A 273 2.34 19.75 -2.55
C VAL A 273 1.31 20.39 -1.60
N GLY A 274 1.77 20.73 -0.40
CA GLY A 274 0.98 21.44 0.62
C GLY A 274 0.62 22.88 0.21
N HIS A 275 -0.25 23.52 0.99
CA HIS A 275 -0.69 24.90 0.72
C HIS A 275 0.43 25.95 0.89
N HIS A 276 1.46 25.63 1.68
CA HIS A 276 2.56 26.56 2.00
C HIS A 276 3.60 26.69 0.88
N MET A 277 3.52 25.85 -0.17
CA MET A 277 4.51 25.85 -1.26
C MET A 277 4.15 26.84 -2.36
N PHE A 278 5.16 27.57 -2.84
CA PHE A 278 5.10 28.47 -3.98
C PHE A 278 6.10 28.03 -5.05
N THR A 279 5.87 28.44 -6.30
CA THR A 279 6.73 28.08 -7.43
C THR A 279 6.85 29.24 -8.42
N ASP A 280 8.02 29.40 -9.01
CA ASP A 280 8.29 30.29 -10.12
C ASP A 280 8.08 29.64 -11.50
N ALA A 281 7.70 28.36 -11.53
CA ALA A 281 7.41 27.63 -12.77
C ALA A 281 6.31 28.32 -13.60
N VAL A 282 5.41 29.04 -12.93
CA VAL A 282 4.41 29.93 -13.52
C VAL A 282 4.35 31.18 -12.64
N LEU A 283 4.46 32.36 -13.27
CA LEU A 283 4.35 33.63 -12.59
C LEU A 283 2.96 34.23 -12.83
N ASP A 284 2.46 34.97 -11.87
CA ASP A 284 1.25 35.75 -12.04
C ASP A 284 1.48 36.98 -12.94
N ARG A 285 0.43 37.77 -13.19
CA ARG A 285 0.51 38.98 -14.04
C ARG A 285 1.46 40.05 -13.50
N ASP A 286 1.78 40.02 -12.22
CA ASP A 286 2.65 40.97 -11.54
C ASP A 286 4.10 40.40 -11.41
N GLY A 287 4.36 39.22 -11.99
CA GLY A 287 5.65 38.53 -11.98
C GLY A 287 5.98 37.85 -10.65
N GLN A 288 4.96 37.59 -9.81
CA GLN A 288 5.14 36.89 -8.55
C GLN A 288 4.93 35.39 -8.71
N GLU A 289 5.56 34.61 -7.86
CA GLU A 289 5.33 33.17 -7.74
C GLU A 289 3.86 32.86 -7.41
N ILE A 290 3.35 31.75 -7.92
CA ILE A 290 2.01 31.28 -7.59
C ILE A 290 2.04 30.15 -6.55
N PRO A 291 0.94 29.89 -5.80
CA PRO A 291 0.84 28.70 -4.99
C PRO A 291 1.00 27.44 -5.83
N GLU A 292 2.04 26.67 -5.55
CA GLU A 292 2.41 25.47 -6.31
C GLU A 292 1.29 24.42 -6.31
N GLY A 293 0.53 24.33 -5.20
CA GLY A 293 -0.60 23.43 -5.10
C GLY A 293 -1.71 23.66 -6.12
N PHE A 294 -1.88 24.88 -6.65
CA PHE A 294 -2.84 25.18 -7.73
C PHE A 294 -2.39 24.56 -9.05
N LEU A 295 -1.08 24.67 -9.33
CA LEU A 295 -0.47 24.07 -10.51
C LEU A 295 -0.59 22.55 -10.45
N ASP A 296 -0.23 21.96 -9.30
CA ASP A 296 -0.27 20.52 -9.12
C ASP A 296 -1.67 19.93 -9.31
N VAL A 297 -2.69 20.49 -8.65
CA VAL A 297 -4.04 19.91 -8.76
C VAL A 297 -4.58 20.04 -10.17
N LEU A 298 -4.33 21.17 -10.85
CA LEU A 298 -4.77 21.38 -12.23
C LEU A 298 -4.13 20.35 -13.16
N PHE A 299 -2.81 20.18 -13.12
CA PHE A 299 -2.11 19.27 -14.03
C PHE A 299 -2.35 17.80 -13.68
N THR A 300 -2.36 17.43 -12.40
CA THR A 300 -2.60 16.02 -12.02
C THR A 300 -4.03 15.60 -12.37
N ALA A 301 -5.03 16.48 -12.22
CA ALA A 301 -6.40 16.22 -12.64
C ALA A 301 -6.56 16.24 -14.17
N LEU A 302 -5.98 17.22 -14.87
CA LEU A 302 -6.00 17.29 -16.33
C LEU A 302 -5.39 16.06 -16.99
N ILE A 303 -4.25 15.60 -16.50
CA ILE A 303 -3.60 14.39 -16.98
C ILE A 303 -4.47 13.15 -16.73
N SER A 304 -5.14 13.09 -15.59
CA SER A 304 -6.04 11.99 -15.23
C SER A 304 -7.28 11.88 -16.13
N PHE A 305 -7.55 12.90 -16.97
CA PHE A 305 -8.56 12.83 -18.02
C PHE A 305 -8.37 11.64 -18.95
N HIS A 306 -7.13 11.27 -19.25
CA HIS A 306 -6.85 10.11 -20.09
C HIS A 306 -7.50 8.85 -19.53
N ASP A 307 -7.47 8.68 -18.21
CA ASP A 307 -8.11 7.55 -17.54
C ASP A 307 -9.63 7.73 -17.44
N VAL A 308 -10.09 8.83 -16.84
CA VAL A 308 -11.52 9.09 -16.58
C VAL A 308 -12.36 9.08 -17.87
N LYS A 309 -11.84 9.58 -18.99
CA LYS A 309 -12.49 9.55 -20.29
C LYS A 309 -12.29 8.27 -21.09
N GLY A 310 -11.59 7.27 -20.52
CA GLY A 310 -11.35 5.98 -21.18
C GLY A 310 -10.41 6.06 -22.39
N LEU A 311 -9.53 7.05 -22.44
CA LEU A 311 -8.53 7.24 -23.50
C LEU A 311 -7.22 6.47 -23.21
N SER A 312 -7.06 5.99 -21.99
CA SER A 312 -5.87 5.26 -21.53
C SER A 312 -5.82 3.86 -22.12
N ARG A 313 -4.60 3.41 -22.43
CA ARG A 313 -4.36 2.00 -22.79
C ARG A 313 -4.69 1.04 -21.66
N LEU A 314 -4.42 1.48 -20.42
CA LEU A 314 -4.59 0.72 -19.20
C LEU A 314 -5.36 1.58 -18.20
N ARG A 315 -6.51 1.10 -17.74
CA ARG A 315 -7.35 1.81 -16.77
C ARG A 315 -6.66 1.89 -15.41
N ASN A 316 -6.69 3.08 -14.80
CA ASN A 316 -6.35 3.29 -13.40
C ASN A 316 -7.59 3.10 -12.51
N SER A 317 -8.54 4.02 -12.57
CA SER A 317 -9.79 3.93 -11.83
C SER A 317 -10.89 3.24 -12.66
N ARG A 318 -11.59 2.28 -12.06
CA ARG A 318 -12.72 1.59 -12.67
C ARG A 318 -14.04 2.31 -12.44
N THR A 319 -14.07 3.15 -11.40
CA THR A 319 -15.24 3.96 -11.03
C THR A 319 -15.22 5.36 -11.65
N GLY A 320 -14.11 5.74 -12.32
CA GLY A 320 -13.95 7.04 -12.95
C GLY A 320 -13.57 8.16 -11.98
N SER A 321 -12.87 7.82 -10.91
CA SER A 321 -12.38 8.76 -9.90
C SER A 321 -10.91 9.13 -10.10
N ILE A 322 -10.53 10.32 -9.65
CA ILE A 322 -9.15 10.81 -9.57
C ILE A 322 -8.79 10.90 -8.11
N TYR A 323 -7.66 10.34 -7.73
CA TYR A 323 -7.23 10.25 -6.32
C TYR A 323 -6.06 11.19 -6.08
N ILE A 324 -6.28 12.22 -5.26
CA ILE A 324 -5.24 13.19 -4.87
C ILE A 324 -5.08 13.17 -3.35
N VAL A 325 -3.84 13.06 -2.91
CA VAL A 325 -3.43 13.22 -1.51
C VAL A 325 -2.96 14.66 -1.32
N LYS A 326 -3.47 15.32 -0.28
CA LYS A 326 -3.07 16.68 0.09
C LYS A 326 -2.39 16.66 1.45
N PRO A 327 -1.06 16.89 1.50
CA PRO A 327 -0.27 16.84 2.72
C PRO A 327 -0.29 18.17 3.48
N LYS A 328 0.24 18.14 4.70
CA LYS A 328 0.60 19.31 5.52
C LYS A 328 -0.51 20.36 5.69
N MET A 329 -1.77 19.91 5.80
CA MET A 329 -2.89 20.79 6.08
C MET A 329 -3.05 21.01 7.60
N HIS A 330 -3.24 22.27 8.01
CA HIS A 330 -3.33 22.72 9.38
C HIS A 330 -4.78 23.01 9.79
N GLY A 331 -5.57 21.96 9.96
CA GLY A 331 -6.92 22.06 10.47
C GLY A 331 -8.03 22.14 9.41
N PRO A 332 -9.29 22.26 9.84
CA PRO A 332 -10.44 22.13 8.95
C PRO A 332 -10.54 23.19 7.85
N GLU A 333 -10.06 24.41 8.13
CA GLU A 333 -10.11 25.51 7.16
C GLU A 333 -9.23 25.22 5.93
N GLU A 334 -8.05 24.61 6.13
CA GLU A 334 -7.18 24.23 5.01
C GLU A 334 -7.70 23.01 4.26
N VAL A 335 -8.42 22.11 4.95
CA VAL A 335 -9.13 21.01 4.29
C VAL A 335 -10.29 21.55 3.44
N ALA A 336 -11.07 22.51 3.96
CA ALA A 336 -12.14 23.18 3.21
C ALA A 336 -11.56 23.90 1.98
N PHE A 337 -10.42 24.55 2.11
CA PHE A 337 -9.75 25.21 0.99
C PHE A 337 -9.29 24.22 -0.08
N ALA A 338 -8.78 23.04 0.31
CA ALA A 338 -8.45 21.98 -0.66
C ALA A 338 -9.70 21.48 -1.40
N ASP A 339 -10.83 21.34 -0.71
CA ASP A 339 -12.12 20.98 -1.32
C ASP A 339 -12.59 22.03 -2.34
N GLU A 340 -12.46 23.31 -1.98
CA GLU A 340 -12.78 24.43 -2.88
C GLU A 340 -11.91 24.44 -4.14
N ILE A 341 -10.58 24.23 -4.00
CA ILE A 341 -9.65 24.14 -5.15
C ILE A 341 -10.06 23.00 -6.07
N PHE A 342 -10.35 21.81 -5.51
CA PHE A 342 -10.74 20.64 -6.30
C PHE A 342 -12.05 20.89 -7.04
N THR A 343 -13.02 21.51 -6.38
CA THR A 343 -14.30 21.90 -7.00
C THR A 343 -14.11 22.87 -8.16
N HIS A 344 -13.19 23.85 -8.04
CA HIS A 344 -12.88 24.78 -9.13
C HIS A 344 -12.21 24.07 -10.31
N VAL A 345 -11.25 23.18 -10.05
CA VAL A 345 -10.58 22.40 -11.09
C VAL A 345 -11.57 21.46 -11.81
N GLU A 346 -12.45 20.79 -11.07
CA GLU A 346 -13.51 19.97 -11.69
C GLU A 346 -14.39 20.79 -12.64
N LYS A 347 -14.82 22.00 -12.24
CA LYS A 347 -15.60 22.91 -13.09
C LYS A 347 -14.81 23.36 -14.33
N MET A 348 -13.55 23.74 -14.17
CA MET A 348 -12.67 24.15 -15.28
C MET A 348 -12.50 23.04 -16.30
N LEU A 349 -12.39 21.80 -15.84
CA LEU A 349 -12.18 20.62 -16.67
C LEU A 349 -13.48 19.98 -17.16
N GLY A 350 -14.65 20.46 -16.75
CA GLY A 350 -15.95 19.88 -17.10
C GLY A 350 -16.12 18.46 -16.56
N LEU A 351 -15.55 18.20 -15.39
CA LEU A 351 -15.72 16.95 -14.64
C LEU A 351 -17.00 17.01 -13.77
N PRO A 352 -17.66 15.88 -13.54
CA PRO A 352 -18.69 15.81 -12.50
C PRO A 352 -18.12 16.24 -11.13
N GLN A 353 -18.97 16.83 -10.30
CA GLN A 353 -18.61 17.18 -8.93
C GLN A 353 -18.12 15.93 -8.15
N ASP A 354 -17.16 16.11 -7.28
CA ASP A 354 -16.54 15.07 -6.46
C ASP A 354 -15.90 13.92 -7.26
N THR A 355 -15.52 14.15 -8.52
CA THR A 355 -14.68 13.23 -9.30
C THR A 355 -13.29 13.13 -8.69
N VAL A 356 -12.72 14.26 -8.23
CA VAL A 356 -11.44 14.31 -7.55
C VAL A 356 -11.63 13.95 -6.07
N LYS A 357 -11.11 12.81 -5.67
CA LYS A 357 -11.13 12.32 -4.29
C LYS A 357 -9.96 12.89 -3.51
N LEU A 358 -10.18 13.12 -2.22
CA LEU A 358 -9.20 13.72 -1.32
C LEU A 358 -8.70 12.69 -0.29
N GLY A 359 -7.39 12.48 -0.26
CA GLY A 359 -6.69 11.88 0.88
C GLY A 359 -6.18 12.99 1.80
N VAL A 360 -6.62 13.02 3.05
CA VAL A 360 -6.14 13.95 4.08
C VAL A 360 -5.01 13.29 4.84
N MET A 361 -3.85 13.98 4.93
CA MET A 361 -2.73 13.51 5.77
C MET A 361 -2.93 13.98 7.21
N ASP A 362 -3.00 13.02 8.14
CA ASP A 362 -3.02 13.30 9.58
C ASP A 362 -1.57 13.34 10.10
N GLU A 363 -0.88 14.41 9.80
CA GLU A 363 0.54 14.61 10.10
C GLU A 363 0.82 15.95 10.78
N GLU A 364 -0.17 16.89 10.75
CA GLU A 364 -0.07 18.17 11.41
C GLU A 364 -0.92 18.19 12.69
N ARG A 365 -0.35 18.67 13.79
CA ARG A 365 -0.99 18.63 15.14
C ARG A 365 -2.40 19.22 15.15
N ARG A 366 -2.61 20.36 14.47
CA ARG A 366 -3.92 21.01 14.44
C ARG A 366 -4.95 20.20 13.66
N THR A 367 -4.52 19.44 12.66
CA THR A 367 -5.36 18.47 11.96
C THR A 367 -5.68 17.29 12.84
N SER A 368 -4.69 16.69 13.50
CA SER A 368 -4.88 15.53 14.38
C SER A 368 -5.88 15.81 15.51
N VAL A 369 -5.77 16.97 16.17
CA VAL A 369 -6.66 17.31 17.30
C VAL A 369 -8.06 17.78 16.88
N ASN A 370 -8.27 18.12 15.59
CA ASN A 370 -9.56 18.52 15.02
C ASN A 370 -10.02 17.59 13.88
N LEU A 371 -9.57 16.33 13.90
CA LEU A 371 -9.68 15.43 12.78
C LEU A 371 -11.10 15.19 12.30
N LYS A 372 -12.06 15.04 13.23
CA LYS A 372 -13.48 14.90 12.91
C LYS A 372 -13.99 16.09 12.08
N GLU A 373 -13.57 17.31 12.44
CA GLU A 373 -13.97 18.52 11.73
C GLU A 373 -13.23 18.64 10.37
N CYS A 374 -11.98 18.20 10.27
CA CYS A 374 -11.27 18.09 9.00
C CYS A 374 -12.01 17.15 8.02
N ILE A 375 -12.38 15.95 8.48
CA ILE A 375 -13.14 14.98 7.68
C ILE A 375 -14.49 15.57 7.25
N ARG A 376 -15.16 16.33 8.13
CA ARG A 376 -16.43 16.97 7.83
C ARG A 376 -16.36 17.90 6.62
N GLN A 377 -15.26 18.65 6.47
CA GLN A 377 -15.10 19.59 5.36
C GLN A 377 -15.02 18.89 3.99
N ALA A 378 -14.56 17.65 3.96
CA ALA A 378 -14.39 16.89 2.72
C ALA A 378 -15.24 15.61 2.69
N LYS A 379 -16.31 15.52 3.48
CA LYS A 379 -17.11 14.29 3.69
C LYS A 379 -17.65 13.66 2.42
N ASP A 380 -17.83 14.43 1.35
CA ASP A 380 -18.41 13.98 0.08
C ASP A 380 -17.34 13.48 -0.91
N ARG A 381 -16.04 13.73 -0.64
CA ARG A 381 -14.90 13.31 -1.48
C ARG A 381 -13.76 12.61 -0.75
N ILE A 382 -13.77 12.54 0.58
CA ILE A 382 -12.69 11.91 1.34
C ILE A 382 -12.66 10.40 1.07
N VAL A 383 -11.46 9.85 0.83
CA VAL A 383 -11.27 8.42 0.54
C VAL A 383 -10.32 7.74 1.49
N PHE A 384 -9.37 8.46 2.05
CA PHE A 384 -8.57 7.96 3.13
C PHE A 384 -8.00 9.12 3.96
N GLN A 385 -7.58 8.76 5.14
CA GLN A 385 -6.84 9.60 6.02
C GLN A 385 -5.48 8.93 6.21
N GLY A 386 -4.42 9.63 5.85
CA GLY A 386 -3.05 9.14 6.01
C GLY A 386 -2.71 9.01 7.48
N LEU A 387 -2.29 7.84 7.89
CA LEU A 387 -2.36 7.34 9.25
C LEU A 387 -1.01 6.91 9.78
N LEU A 388 -0.07 7.80 9.97
CA LEU A 388 1.11 7.42 10.75
C LEU A 388 0.74 7.20 12.23
N GLU A 389 -0.09 8.07 12.80
CA GLU A 389 -0.43 8.04 14.23
C GLU A 389 -1.62 7.11 14.57
N HIS A 390 -2.58 6.95 13.69
CA HIS A 390 -3.74 6.07 13.95
C HIS A 390 -3.39 4.58 13.87
N LEU A 391 -2.49 4.17 12.98
CA LEU A 391 -1.99 2.79 12.98
C LEU A 391 -1.34 2.45 14.33
N LEU A 392 -0.57 3.37 14.88
CA LEU A 392 0.00 3.24 16.23
C LEU A 392 -1.10 3.21 17.30
N ARG A 393 -2.17 4.03 17.20
CA ARG A 393 -3.29 4.03 18.15
C ARG A 393 -4.20 2.80 18.01
N VAL A 394 -4.43 2.29 16.80
CA VAL A 394 -5.19 1.04 16.58
C VAL A 394 -4.38 -0.15 17.09
N CYS A 395 -3.09 -0.21 16.81
CA CYS A 395 -2.22 -1.21 17.41
C CYS A 395 -2.20 -1.11 18.94
N ALA A 396 -2.06 0.09 19.51
CA ALA A 396 -2.12 0.31 20.94
C ALA A 396 -3.45 -0.16 21.55
N ARG A 397 -4.61 0.19 20.97
CA ARG A 397 -5.92 -0.25 21.45
C ARG A 397 -6.14 -1.75 21.32
N VAL A 398 -5.63 -2.38 20.27
CA VAL A 398 -5.68 -3.84 20.12
C VAL A 398 -4.82 -4.50 21.21
N PHE A 399 -3.66 -3.93 21.54
CA PHE A 399 -2.82 -4.42 22.63
C PHE A 399 -3.44 -4.16 24.02
N GLU A 400 -4.02 -2.98 24.26
CA GLU A 400 -4.74 -2.65 25.50
C GLU A 400 -5.97 -3.56 25.72
N ALA A 401 -6.74 -3.85 24.69
CA ALA A 401 -7.88 -4.76 24.75
C ALA A 401 -7.49 -6.20 25.11
N HIS A 402 -6.23 -6.58 24.93
CA HIS A 402 -5.69 -7.89 25.27
C HIS A 402 -4.81 -7.86 26.55
N GLY A 403 -4.85 -6.77 27.32
CA GLY A 403 -4.18 -6.67 28.64
C GLY A 403 -2.67 -6.47 28.56
N HIS A 404 -2.13 -6.02 27.46
CA HIS A 404 -0.72 -5.66 27.30
C HIS A 404 -0.54 -4.14 27.37
N ALA A 405 0.20 -3.66 28.35
CA ALA A 405 0.57 -2.24 28.43
C ALA A 405 1.62 -1.92 27.35
N VAL A 406 1.28 -1.04 26.42
CA VAL A 406 2.24 -0.45 25.47
C VAL A 406 2.64 0.91 26.02
N VAL A 407 3.85 1.03 26.49
CA VAL A 407 4.44 2.33 26.87
C VAL A 407 4.95 2.98 25.59
N LEU A 408 4.19 3.96 25.08
CA LEU A 408 4.52 4.73 23.88
C LEU A 408 5.28 6.04 24.19
N GLU A 409 5.76 6.24 25.43
CA GLU A 409 6.33 7.52 25.84
C GLU A 409 7.70 7.87 25.21
N ASP A 410 8.45 6.92 24.66
CA ASP A 410 9.80 7.17 24.16
C ASP A 410 10.01 6.96 22.65
N ALA A 411 8.97 6.70 21.87
CA ALA A 411 9.10 6.36 20.45
C ALA A 411 9.04 7.56 19.48
N VAL A 412 8.84 8.78 19.96
CA VAL A 412 8.45 9.91 19.10
C VAL A 412 9.60 10.89 18.79
N LEU A 413 10.77 10.74 19.37
CA LEU A 413 11.84 11.74 19.19
C LEU A 413 13.22 11.08 19.03
N GLY A 414 13.49 10.49 17.86
CA GLY A 414 14.84 10.04 17.51
C GLY A 414 15.02 9.85 16.01
N ASP A 415 16.22 10.11 15.51
CA ASP A 415 16.69 10.16 14.12
C ASP A 415 16.57 8.86 13.28
N GLU A 416 15.50 8.11 13.37
CA GLU A 416 15.38 6.75 12.81
C GLU A 416 14.33 6.60 11.71
N ALA A 417 14.09 7.61 10.88
CA ALA A 417 13.19 7.51 9.71
C ALA A 417 13.50 6.30 8.80
N GLY A 418 14.74 5.87 8.74
CA GLY A 418 15.17 4.70 7.96
C GLY A 418 14.86 3.35 8.62
N GLU A 419 14.82 3.27 9.95
CA GLU A 419 14.44 2.05 10.67
C GLU A 419 12.92 1.91 10.78
N ILE A 420 12.22 3.04 10.92
CA ILE A 420 10.75 3.08 10.86
C ILE A 420 10.26 2.60 9.49
N LEU A 421 10.88 3.00 8.39
CA LEU A 421 10.50 2.54 7.06
C LEU A 421 10.78 1.04 6.87
N ARG A 422 11.87 0.51 7.43
CA ARG A 422 12.16 -0.94 7.44
C ARG A 422 11.21 -1.71 8.36
N ALA A 423 10.84 -1.14 9.49
CA ALA A 423 9.80 -1.68 10.36
C ALA A 423 8.41 -1.64 9.70
N TYR A 424 8.13 -0.61 8.90
CA TYR A 424 6.91 -0.48 8.10
C TYR A 424 6.79 -1.57 7.03
N LEU A 425 7.84 -1.81 6.25
CA LEU A 425 7.86 -2.90 5.26
C LEU A 425 7.73 -4.29 5.91
N LYS A 426 8.27 -4.45 7.12
CA LYS A 426 8.04 -5.64 7.96
C LYS A 426 6.60 -5.72 8.48
N LEU A 427 6.04 -4.59 8.90
CA LEU A 427 4.70 -4.49 9.43
C LEU A 427 3.66 -4.71 8.32
N ASP A 428 3.88 -4.20 7.11
CA ASP A 428 2.98 -4.40 5.96
C ASP A 428 2.89 -5.87 5.55
N LEU A 429 4.02 -6.58 5.50
CA LEU A 429 4.01 -8.03 5.28
C LEU A 429 3.35 -8.75 6.46
N MET A 430 3.59 -8.29 7.71
CA MET A 430 2.99 -8.84 8.92
C MET A 430 1.51 -8.47 9.05
N VAL A 431 1.07 -7.30 8.58
CA VAL A 431 -0.36 -6.90 8.55
C VAL A 431 -1.13 -7.70 7.52
N VAL A 432 -0.57 -7.97 6.35
CA VAL A 432 -1.15 -8.92 5.39
C VAL A 432 -1.28 -10.32 6.01
N LEU A 433 -0.26 -10.77 6.75
CA LEU A 433 -0.27 -12.05 7.44
C LEU A 433 -1.15 -12.05 8.70
N ALA A 434 -1.25 -10.94 9.44
CA ALA A 434 -2.06 -10.81 10.66
C ALA A 434 -3.55 -10.57 10.36
N ASN A 435 -3.90 -9.86 9.28
CA ASN A 435 -5.28 -9.78 8.81
C ASN A 435 -5.81 -11.16 8.36
N ILE A 436 -4.92 -12.05 7.93
CA ILE A 436 -5.23 -13.46 7.71
C ILE A 436 -5.65 -14.16 9.01
N LYS A 437 -5.10 -13.76 10.16
CA LYS A 437 -5.36 -14.38 11.47
C LYS A 437 -6.51 -13.76 12.26
N CYS A 438 -6.72 -12.47 12.16
CA CYS A 438 -7.62 -11.72 13.06
C CYS A 438 -9.11 -11.88 12.76
N SER A 439 -9.50 -12.34 11.54
CA SER A 439 -10.90 -12.46 11.16
C SER A 439 -11.57 -13.78 11.54
N GLU A 440 -10.81 -14.81 11.89
CA GLU A 440 -11.39 -16.15 12.12
C GLU A 440 -11.57 -16.55 13.59
N ASN A 441 -11.02 -15.82 14.59
CA ASN A 441 -11.21 -16.22 16.00
C ASN A 441 -11.01 -15.07 17.00
N CYS A 442 -12.04 -14.28 17.24
CA CYS A 442 -12.09 -13.41 18.43
C CYS A 442 -12.33 -14.16 19.76
N ALA A 443 -12.45 -15.48 19.77
CA ALA A 443 -12.84 -16.25 20.96
C ALA A 443 -11.82 -17.27 21.48
N ALA A 444 -10.73 -17.56 20.76
CA ALA A 444 -9.73 -18.54 21.21
C ALA A 444 -8.36 -18.28 20.54
N LEU A 445 -7.60 -17.33 21.05
CA LEU A 445 -6.17 -17.21 20.74
C LEU A 445 -5.38 -17.24 22.03
N GLU A 446 -4.60 -18.33 22.22
CA GLU A 446 -3.45 -18.28 23.10
C GLU A 446 -2.50 -17.15 22.64
N PRO A 447 -1.84 -16.43 23.57
CA PRO A 447 -1.03 -15.27 23.22
C PRO A 447 0.12 -15.70 22.33
N VAL A 448 0.08 -15.33 21.04
CA VAL A 448 1.26 -15.34 20.19
C VAL A 448 2.13 -14.20 20.72
N GLN A 449 3.18 -14.56 21.44
CA GLN A 449 4.22 -13.62 21.80
C GLN A 449 4.84 -13.05 20.54
N LEU A 450 4.38 -11.84 20.15
CA LEU A 450 5.08 -11.00 19.20
C LEU A 450 6.30 -10.46 19.96
N VAL A 451 7.40 -11.22 19.96
CA VAL A 451 8.66 -10.75 20.49
C VAL A 451 9.22 -9.76 19.48
N LEU A 452 8.86 -8.49 19.66
CA LEU A 452 9.62 -7.38 19.10
C LEU A 452 10.96 -7.35 19.84
N ASN A 453 11.94 -8.11 19.33
CA ASN A 453 13.32 -7.98 19.74
C ASN A 453 13.87 -6.64 19.19
N VAL A 454 13.55 -5.55 19.86
CA VAL A 454 14.30 -4.31 19.76
C VAL A 454 15.59 -4.54 20.52
N ARG A 455 16.65 -4.98 19.83
CA ARG A 455 17.99 -4.97 20.41
C ARG A 455 18.45 -3.52 20.49
N HIS A 456 18.50 -3.00 21.69
CA HIS A 456 19.25 -1.78 21.99
C HIS A 456 20.69 -1.97 21.55
N ALA A 457 21.14 -1.27 20.52
CA ALA A 457 22.54 -1.02 20.32
C ALA A 457 22.99 0.05 21.33
N PRO A 458 24.13 -0.13 22.02
CA PRO A 458 24.57 0.87 22.98
C PRO A 458 24.95 2.16 22.27
N LEU A 459 24.35 3.26 22.71
CA LEU A 459 24.72 4.62 22.34
C LEU A 459 26.14 4.90 22.81
N HIS A 460 27.12 4.81 21.93
CA HIS A 460 28.40 5.47 22.12
C HIS A 460 28.27 6.92 21.64
N GLY A 461 28.36 7.80 22.64
CA GLY A 461 28.23 9.23 22.44
C GLY A 461 29.29 9.80 21.50
N ASN A 462 28.84 10.74 20.69
CA ASN A 462 29.67 11.83 20.23
C ASN A 462 28.88 13.13 20.45
N ARG A 463 29.22 13.81 21.55
CA ARG A 463 28.91 15.21 21.73
C ARG A 463 29.94 16.00 20.95
N GLY A 464 29.51 16.83 20.05
CA GLY A 464 30.37 17.78 19.41
C GLY A 464 29.65 18.65 18.40
N LEU A 465 29.37 19.87 18.80
CA LEU A 465 29.27 21.09 18.00
C LEU A 465 28.00 21.30 17.16
N ILE A 466 27.12 22.14 17.70
CA ILE A 466 26.49 23.21 16.92
C ILE A 466 26.59 24.48 17.79
N ASP A 467 27.36 25.45 17.31
CA ASP A 467 27.12 26.85 17.54
C ASP A 467 26.12 27.34 16.51
#